data_a0fa2d1e34e360d16b0052ded00a357c
#
_entry.id   a0fa2d1e34e360d16b0052ded00a357c
#
_cell.length_a   1.000
_cell.length_b   1.000
_cell.length_c   1.000
_cell.angle_alpha   90.00
_cell.angle_beta   90.00
_cell.angle_gamma   90.00
#
_symmetry.space_group_name_H-M   'P 1'
#
loop_
_entity.id
_entity.type
_entity.pdbx_description
1 polymer ?
#
loop_
_entity_poly.entity_id
_entity_poly.type
_entity_poly.pdbx_seq_one_letter_code
_entity_poly.pdbx_strand_id
1 'polypeptide(L)'
;AVGAGAAVLGHPAAAIAAAEAVDVALGDIRAALAEVGGEMIVTADHGNLELMRDPETGEPHTSHTVGPVPLVYVGRGLPLRSGGALRDIAPTMLQLLGVPVPPEMTGRSLLDAG
;
A
#
# COMPACT_ATOMS: atom_id res chain seq x y z
N ALA A 1 4.15 -7.05 12.34
CA ALA A 1 4.38 -5.83 11.65
C ALA A 1 5.02 -4.81 12.57
N VAL A 2 6.07 -4.34 12.11
CA VAL A 2 6.79 -3.31 12.81
C VAL A 2 5.91 -2.08 12.85
N GLY A 3 5.78 -1.46 14.00
CA GLY A 3 5.17 -0.17 14.08
C GLY A 3 6.04 0.84 13.33
N ALA A 4 6.07 0.70 12.02
CA ALA A 4 7.00 1.45 11.19
C ALA A 4 6.87 2.95 11.42
N GLY A 5 5.64 3.44 11.55
CA GLY A 5 5.42 4.84 11.81
C GLY A 5 6.07 5.32 13.09
N ALA A 6 5.91 4.57 14.18
CA ALA A 6 6.52 4.92 15.44
C ALA A 6 8.04 4.80 15.40
N ALA A 7 8.54 3.78 14.72
CA ALA A 7 9.97 3.52 14.64
C ALA A 7 10.73 4.62 13.92
N VAL A 8 10.07 5.32 13.00
CA VAL A 8 10.76 6.28 12.14
C VAL A 8 10.65 7.71 12.59
N LEU A 9 10.06 8.03 13.69
CA LEU A 9 9.85 9.38 14.22
C LEU A 9 11.02 10.36 13.95
N GLY A 10 11.28 10.67 12.68
CA GLY A 10 12.35 11.54 12.26
C GLY A 10 13.75 10.94 12.30
N HIS A 11 13.89 9.62 12.43
CA HIS A 11 15.17 8.93 12.50
C HIS A 11 15.45 8.18 11.19
N PRO A 12 16.31 8.69 10.29
CA PRO A 12 16.57 8.05 8.99
C PRO A 12 17.05 6.59 9.08
N ALA A 13 17.90 6.29 10.06
CA ALA A 13 18.38 4.91 10.24
C ALA A 13 17.26 3.96 10.60
N ALA A 14 16.34 4.39 11.46
CA ALA A 14 15.17 3.61 11.83
C ALA A 14 14.21 3.45 10.64
N ALA A 15 14.08 4.47 9.81
CA ALA A 15 13.27 4.42 8.61
C ALA A 15 13.80 3.37 7.63
N ILE A 16 15.12 3.33 7.42
CA ILE A 16 15.76 2.34 6.55
C ILE A 16 15.53 0.94 7.08
N ALA A 17 15.74 0.73 8.38
CA ALA A 17 15.55 -0.57 9.01
C ALA A 17 14.09 -1.04 8.89
N ALA A 18 13.14 -0.13 9.09
CA ALA A 18 11.72 -0.44 8.95
C ALA A 18 11.38 -0.83 7.51
N ALA A 19 11.88 -0.08 6.53
CA ALA A 19 11.65 -0.37 5.12
C ALA A 19 12.24 -1.72 4.73
N GLU A 20 13.43 -2.05 5.21
CA GLU A 20 14.06 -3.35 4.95
C GLU A 20 13.24 -4.50 5.55
N ALA A 21 12.73 -4.31 6.77
CA ALA A 21 11.90 -5.33 7.42
C ALA A 21 10.59 -5.56 6.66
N VAL A 22 9.95 -4.50 6.19
CA VAL A 22 8.74 -4.60 5.38
C VAL A 22 9.04 -5.29 4.05
N ASP A 23 10.16 -4.96 3.41
CA ASP A 23 10.56 -5.58 2.14
C ASP A 23 10.73 -7.09 2.30
N VAL A 24 11.40 -7.54 3.35
CA VAL A 24 11.57 -8.97 3.63
C VAL A 24 10.21 -9.64 3.85
N ALA A 25 9.33 -9.02 4.64
CA ALA A 25 8.00 -9.55 4.91
C ALA A 25 7.17 -9.67 3.63
N LEU A 26 7.23 -8.67 2.76
CA LEU A 26 6.53 -8.71 1.48
C LEU A 26 7.05 -9.83 0.58
N GLY A 27 8.35 -10.03 0.56
CA GLY A 27 8.95 -11.13 -0.18
C GLY A 27 8.48 -12.50 0.30
N ASP A 28 8.41 -12.69 1.63
CA ASP A 28 7.94 -13.93 2.22
C ASP A 28 6.46 -14.19 1.89
N ILE A 29 5.63 -13.16 1.98
CA ILE A 29 4.21 -13.26 1.64
C ILE A 29 4.05 -13.60 0.16
N ARG A 30 4.79 -12.93 -0.70
CA ARG A 30 4.73 -13.17 -2.14
C ARG A 30 5.09 -14.62 -2.47
N ALA A 31 6.15 -15.13 -1.85
CA ALA A 31 6.59 -16.50 -2.06
C ALA A 31 5.53 -17.51 -1.61
N ALA A 32 4.93 -17.28 -0.44
CA ALA A 32 3.87 -18.15 0.07
C ALA A 32 2.64 -18.14 -0.83
N LEU A 33 2.26 -16.96 -1.33
CA LEU A 33 1.12 -16.84 -2.24
C LEU A 33 1.36 -17.53 -3.57
N ALA A 34 2.59 -17.45 -4.07
CA ALA A 34 2.95 -18.12 -5.33
C ALA A 34 2.75 -19.63 -5.25
N GLU A 35 3.00 -20.24 -4.09
CA GLU A 35 2.81 -21.68 -3.89
C GLU A 35 1.36 -22.12 -4.03
N VAL A 36 0.43 -21.25 -3.73
CA VAL A 36 -1.02 -21.55 -3.77
C VAL A 36 -1.76 -20.81 -4.87
N GLY A 37 -1.04 -20.14 -5.76
CA GLY A 37 -1.66 -19.37 -6.83
C GLY A 37 -2.42 -18.15 -6.35
N GLY A 38 -2.04 -17.60 -5.21
CA GLY A 38 -2.69 -16.42 -4.65
C GLY A 38 -2.23 -15.13 -5.29
N GLU A 39 -2.97 -14.08 -5.02
CA GLU A 39 -2.66 -12.73 -5.50
C GLU A 39 -2.62 -11.77 -4.32
N MET A 40 -1.94 -10.64 -4.48
CA MET A 40 -1.92 -9.63 -3.43
C MET A 40 -1.95 -8.22 -4.00
N ILE A 41 -2.48 -7.33 -3.20
CA ILE A 41 -2.41 -5.89 -3.44
C ILE A 41 -1.62 -5.29 -2.29
N VAL A 42 -0.64 -4.47 -2.63
CA VAL A 42 0.19 -3.75 -1.66
C VAL A 42 -0.10 -2.28 -1.79
N THR A 43 -0.50 -1.66 -0.71
CA THR A 43 -0.78 -0.22 -0.69
C THR A 43 -0.58 0.33 0.72
N ALA A 44 -0.88 1.60 0.90
CA ALA A 44 -0.82 2.27 2.19
C ALA A 44 -2.08 3.11 2.39
N ASP A 45 -2.37 3.46 3.63
CA ASP A 45 -3.47 4.36 3.97
C ASP A 45 -3.02 5.83 3.94
N HIS A 46 -1.73 6.08 4.15
CA HIS A 46 -1.14 7.41 4.10
C HIS A 46 0.37 7.30 3.89
N GLY A 47 1.00 8.43 3.57
CA GLY A 47 2.45 8.49 3.48
C GLY A 47 3.09 8.75 4.84
N ASN A 48 4.41 8.57 4.91
CA ASN A 48 5.19 8.83 6.11
C ASN A 48 6.68 9.05 5.77
N LEU A 49 7.33 8.04 5.19
CA LEU A 49 8.78 8.04 5.01
C LEU A 49 9.27 9.01 3.93
N GLU A 50 8.43 9.43 3.03
CA GLU A 50 8.80 10.34 1.95
C GLU A 50 9.12 11.75 2.45
N LEU A 51 8.76 12.07 3.72
CA LEU A 51 9.07 13.35 4.33
C LEU A 51 9.58 13.11 5.74
N MET A 52 10.90 13.12 5.90
CA MET A 52 11.57 12.87 7.17
C MET A 52 11.88 14.16 7.93
N ARG A 53 11.93 15.29 7.26
CA ARG A 53 12.18 16.59 7.86
C ARG A 53 11.20 17.62 7.33
N ASP A 54 10.81 18.54 8.21
CA ASP A 54 9.97 19.66 7.82
C ASP A 54 10.77 20.59 6.90
N PRO A 55 10.29 20.86 5.68
CA PRO A 55 11.04 21.70 4.74
C PRO A 55 11.16 23.16 5.17
N GLU A 56 10.30 23.63 6.08
CA GLU A 56 10.35 25.03 6.55
C GLU A 56 11.27 25.19 7.75
N THR A 57 11.28 24.25 8.69
CA THR A 57 12.01 24.38 9.93
C THR A 57 13.26 23.52 9.98
N GLY A 58 13.40 22.53 9.12
CA GLY A 58 14.48 21.56 9.16
C GLY A 58 14.36 20.55 10.29
N GLU A 59 13.33 20.63 11.10
CA GLU A 59 13.08 19.70 12.19
C GLU A 59 12.63 18.34 11.66
N PRO A 60 12.82 17.27 12.44
CA PRO A 60 12.31 15.96 12.04
C PRO A 60 10.80 16.00 11.86
N HIS A 61 10.34 15.45 10.74
CA HIS A 61 8.91 15.33 10.45
C HIS A 61 8.39 14.04 11.09
N THR A 62 7.49 14.17 12.03
CA THR A 62 6.94 13.02 12.78
C THR A 62 5.47 12.75 12.49
N SER A 63 4.82 13.62 11.71
CA SER A 63 3.42 13.48 11.33
C SER A 63 3.28 12.61 10.09
N HIS A 64 2.08 12.07 9.88
CA HIS A 64 1.75 11.39 8.63
C HIS A 64 1.73 12.40 7.50
N THR A 65 2.20 11.98 6.33
CA THR A 65 2.18 12.85 5.15
C THR A 65 0.88 12.67 4.38
N VAL A 66 0.45 13.75 3.72
CA VAL A 66 -0.75 13.75 2.89
C VAL A 66 -0.32 13.68 1.43
N GLY A 67 -0.98 12.87 0.66
CA GLY A 67 -0.68 12.72 -0.76
C GLY A 67 -1.04 11.35 -1.28
N PRO A 68 -0.84 11.11 -2.58
CA PRO A 68 -1.11 9.81 -3.16
C PRO A 68 -0.15 8.76 -2.60
N VAL A 69 -0.66 7.54 -2.48
CA VAL A 69 0.13 6.39 -2.07
C VAL A 69 0.21 5.41 -3.22
N PRO A 70 1.27 4.58 -3.28
CA PRO A 70 1.38 3.58 -4.32
C PRO A 70 0.38 2.45 -4.12
N LEU A 71 0.02 1.80 -5.21
CA LEU A 71 -0.74 0.56 -5.18
C LEU A 71 -0.10 -0.39 -6.17
N VAL A 72 0.28 -1.56 -5.68
CA VAL A 72 0.94 -2.58 -6.49
C VAL A 72 0.09 -3.84 -6.45
N TYR A 73 -0.22 -4.36 -7.61
CA TYR A 73 -0.95 -5.61 -7.75
C TYR A 73 0.01 -6.70 -8.23
N VAL A 74 0.06 -7.80 -7.50
CA VAL A 74 0.88 -8.96 -7.84
C VAL A 74 -0.05 -10.15 -8.09
N GLY A 75 -0.12 -10.59 -9.33
CA GLY A 75 -0.98 -11.70 -9.70
C GLY A 75 -0.99 -11.90 -11.21
N ARG A 76 -2.18 -11.91 -11.81
CA ARG A 76 -2.36 -12.20 -13.23
C ARG A 76 -1.86 -11.13 -14.20
N GLY A 77 -1.32 -10.04 -13.69
CA GLY A 77 -0.82 -8.98 -14.55
C GLY A 77 -1.92 -8.14 -15.21
N LEU A 78 -3.09 -8.07 -14.60
CA LEU A 78 -4.19 -7.27 -15.12
C LEU A 78 -3.88 -5.79 -14.92
N PRO A 79 -4.19 -4.93 -15.91
CA PRO A 79 -3.92 -3.51 -15.78
C PRO A 79 -4.85 -2.85 -14.77
N LEU A 80 -4.30 -1.85 -14.07
CA LEU A 80 -5.05 -1.06 -13.11
C LEU A 80 -5.17 0.38 -13.63
N ARG A 81 -6.32 1.01 -13.39
CA ARG A 81 -6.48 2.44 -13.66
C ARG A 81 -5.82 3.25 -12.55
N SER A 82 -5.36 4.45 -12.86
CA SER A 82 -4.80 5.37 -11.89
C SER A 82 -5.89 6.31 -11.33
N GLY A 83 -5.53 7.06 -10.31
CA GLY A 83 -6.41 8.09 -9.76
C GLY A 83 -7.48 7.55 -8.82
N GLY A 84 -7.31 6.35 -8.30
CA GLY A 84 -8.26 5.77 -7.36
C GLY A 84 -8.08 6.28 -5.93
N ALA A 85 -8.89 5.73 -5.04
CA ALA A 85 -8.88 6.05 -3.61
C ALA A 85 -9.00 4.77 -2.80
N LEU A 86 -8.81 4.88 -1.49
CA LEU A 86 -8.87 3.70 -0.61
C LEU A 86 -10.20 2.96 -0.71
N ARG A 87 -11.29 3.68 -0.94
CA ARG A 87 -12.62 3.07 -1.10
C ARG A 87 -12.72 2.14 -2.31
N ASP A 88 -11.75 2.21 -3.22
CA ASP A 88 -11.76 1.41 -4.44
C ASP A 88 -11.04 0.06 -4.26
N ILE A 89 -10.35 -0.14 -3.15
CA ILE A 89 -9.57 -1.35 -2.90
C ILE A 89 -10.46 -2.57 -2.72
N ALA A 90 -11.46 -2.48 -1.85
CA ALA A 90 -12.36 -3.60 -1.59
C ALA A 90 -13.15 -4.02 -2.86
N PRO A 91 -13.71 -3.08 -3.64
CA PRO A 91 -14.32 -3.46 -4.92
C PRO A 91 -13.35 -4.15 -5.87
N THR A 92 -12.09 -3.72 -5.89
CA THR A 92 -11.06 -4.35 -6.71
C THR A 92 -10.83 -5.79 -6.27
N MET A 93 -10.71 -6.01 -4.97
CA MET A 93 -10.50 -7.36 -4.41
C MET A 93 -11.68 -8.28 -4.73
N LEU A 94 -12.89 -7.78 -4.61
CA LEU A 94 -14.08 -8.55 -4.93
C LEU A 94 -14.12 -8.94 -6.40
N GLN A 95 -13.78 -8.03 -7.29
CA GLN A 95 -13.72 -8.33 -8.71
C GLN A 95 -12.66 -9.39 -9.01
N LEU A 96 -11.50 -9.31 -8.39
CA LEU A 96 -10.45 -10.32 -8.55
C LEU A 96 -10.90 -11.69 -8.06
N LEU A 97 -11.76 -11.75 -7.06
CA LEU A 97 -12.33 -12.98 -6.51
C LEU A 97 -13.55 -13.47 -7.32
N GLY A 98 -14.03 -12.68 -8.26
CA GLY A 98 -15.24 -13.03 -9.02
C GLY A 98 -16.51 -12.86 -8.20
N VAL A 99 -16.47 -12.04 -7.16
CA VAL A 99 -17.62 -11.78 -6.29
C VAL A 99 -18.25 -10.44 -6.67
N PRO A 100 -19.60 -10.37 -6.80
CA PRO A 100 -20.25 -9.10 -7.13
C PRO A 100 -19.99 -8.04 -6.07
N VAL A 101 -19.81 -6.79 -6.51
CA VAL A 101 -19.63 -5.65 -5.61
C VAL A 101 -21.00 -5.21 -5.12
N PRO A 102 -21.25 -5.21 -3.79
CA PRO A 102 -22.55 -4.79 -3.28
C PRO A 102 -22.80 -3.30 -3.50
N PRO A 103 -24.06 -2.88 -3.71
CA PRO A 103 -24.37 -1.48 -3.99
C PRO A 103 -24.06 -0.52 -2.85
N GLU A 104 -23.87 -1.02 -1.63
CA GLU A 104 -23.47 -0.21 -0.49
C GLU A 104 -22.04 0.28 -0.59
N MET A 105 -21.20 -0.41 -1.37
CA MET A 105 -19.84 0.05 -1.64
C MET A 105 -19.86 1.16 -2.67
N THR A 106 -19.38 2.34 -2.29
CA THR A 106 -19.36 3.51 -3.15
C THR A 106 -18.14 3.56 -4.05
N GLY A 107 -17.12 2.77 -3.74
CA GLY A 107 -15.91 2.69 -4.57
C GLY A 107 -16.15 1.91 -5.85
N ARG A 108 -15.17 1.99 -6.73
CA ARG A 108 -15.19 1.31 -8.02
C ARG A 108 -13.88 0.55 -8.20
N SER A 109 -13.96 -0.66 -8.72
CA SER A 109 -12.77 -1.47 -8.98
C SER A 109 -11.73 -0.68 -9.77
N LEU A 110 -10.47 -0.88 -9.39
CA LEU A 110 -9.33 -0.29 -10.08
C LEU A 110 -8.88 -1.11 -11.29
N LEU A 111 -9.46 -2.29 -11.49
CA LEU A 111 -9.13 -3.07 -12.67
C LEU A 111 -9.60 -2.32 -13.92
N ASP A 112 -8.66 -2.13 -14.84
CA ASP A 112 -8.93 -1.51 -16.14
C ASP A 112 -9.34 -2.60 -17.12
N ALA A 113 -10.38 -3.31 -16.76
CA ALA A 113 -10.93 -4.34 -17.61
C ALA A 113 -12.07 -3.72 -18.40
N GLY A 114 -11.81 -3.48 -19.61
CA GLY A 114 -12.87 -3.03 -20.48
C GLY A 114 -14.02 -4.02 -20.50
#